data_c116b4c30f0962b5f3f07706f95ecc88
#
_entry.id   c116b4c30f0962b5f3f07706f95ecc88
#
_cell.length_a   1.000
_cell.length_b   1.000
_cell.length_c   1.000
_cell.angle_alpha   90.00
_cell.angle_beta   90.00
_cell.angle_gamma   90.00
#
_symmetry.space_group_name_H-M   'P 1'
#
loop_
_entity.id
_entity.type
_entity.pdbx_description
1 polymer ?
#
loop_
_entity_poly.entity_id
_entity_poly.type
_entity_poly.pdbx_seq_one_letter_code
_entity_poly.pdbx_strand_id
1 'polypeptide(L)'
;MKKIPLFFIVLVCMLAGQLKAADDFLPQSRWIGSEHSQSTPNTWLCFRKTIELPGVPGEMIANIAVDSKYWLWINGELVVFEGGLKRGPAPGATYYDRVDMAPYLKKGNNVIALLVWHFGKNGFSHVNSGTAALLFSARASGVTIVSDKNWQCSVYQAYQNTEAPFPNYRLSESNIRFDARKELAGWNQPSFGGKLGPVIEIGFPNEMPFGKLVPRPIPMWKDSGLREYPEVVKNETGDTIRCRLPYNCQITPYLHVKAPAGLKIGMLTDNYTGGSANNVRAEYITREGEQNYESFGWMNGHEMLYVIPAGVEVLGLKYRETGYNADIKGTFTCDDAFFTELWKRSARTLYITMRDNYMDCPDRERAQWWGDVVNELGEAFYSLDQNAHLLTRK
;
A
#
# COMPACT_ATOMS: atom_id res chain seq x y z
N MET A 1 -27.69 -42.56 -38.23
CA MET A 1 -27.09 -41.42 -37.47
C MET A 1 -27.86 -41.25 -36.17
N LYS A 2 -27.30 -41.70 -35.05
CA LYS A 2 -27.95 -41.60 -33.73
C LYS A 2 -27.73 -40.16 -33.21
N LYS A 3 -28.83 -39.44 -33.00
CA LYS A 3 -28.80 -38.10 -32.38
C LYS A 3 -28.37 -38.24 -30.92
N ILE A 4 -27.20 -37.77 -30.54
CA ILE A 4 -26.78 -37.62 -29.15
C ILE A 4 -27.65 -36.50 -28.57
N PRO A 5 -28.40 -36.72 -27.50
CA PRO A 5 -29.28 -35.69 -26.99
C PRO A 5 -28.46 -34.52 -26.41
N LEU A 6 -28.78 -33.31 -26.84
CA LEU A 6 -28.20 -32.04 -26.41
C LEU A 6 -28.13 -31.88 -24.88
N PHE A 7 -28.94 -32.60 -24.15
CA PHE A 7 -29.04 -32.66 -22.70
C PHE A 7 -27.76 -33.23 -22.03
N PHE A 8 -27.01 -34.11 -22.72
CA PHE A 8 -25.79 -34.70 -22.15
C PHE A 8 -24.59 -33.75 -22.24
N ILE A 9 -24.56 -32.85 -23.21
CA ILE A 9 -23.51 -31.87 -23.40
C ILE A 9 -23.66 -30.74 -22.37
N VAL A 10 -24.87 -30.31 -22.04
CA VAL A 10 -25.14 -29.30 -21.01
C VAL A 10 -24.78 -29.81 -19.61
N LEU A 11 -25.04 -31.09 -19.32
CA LEU A 11 -24.71 -31.71 -18.02
C LEU A 11 -23.20 -31.86 -17.82
N VAL A 12 -22.44 -32.19 -18.89
CA VAL A 12 -20.96 -32.27 -18.82
C VAL A 12 -20.33 -30.90 -18.66
N CYS A 13 -20.89 -29.84 -19.27
CA CYS A 13 -20.42 -28.47 -19.06
C CYS A 13 -20.75 -27.94 -17.65
N MET A 14 -21.83 -28.39 -17.02
CA MET A 14 -22.12 -28.00 -15.61
C MET A 14 -21.26 -28.77 -14.59
N LEU A 15 -20.77 -29.96 -14.92
CA LEU A 15 -19.85 -30.71 -14.05
C LEU A 15 -18.39 -30.26 -14.17
N ALA A 16 -18.00 -29.60 -15.27
CA ALA A 16 -16.67 -29.03 -15.43
C ALA A 16 -16.49 -27.71 -14.67
N GLY A 17 -17.56 -27.11 -14.12
CA GLY A 17 -17.54 -25.82 -13.41
C GLY A 17 -17.29 -25.91 -11.91
N GLN A 18 -17.08 -27.09 -11.33
CA GLN A 18 -16.69 -27.26 -9.92
C GLN A 18 -15.28 -27.82 -9.79
N LEU A 19 -14.32 -27.26 -10.49
CA LEU A 19 -12.96 -27.21 -9.94
C LEU A 19 -13.06 -26.36 -8.67
N LYS A 20 -13.12 -27.01 -7.49
CA LYS A 20 -12.84 -26.35 -6.22
C LYS A 20 -11.56 -25.55 -6.46
N ALA A 21 -11.64 -24.23 -6.40
CA ALA A 21 -10.44 -23.41 -6.24
C ALA A 21 -9.70 -24.05 -5.06
N ALA A 22 -8.48 -24.52 -5.30
CA ALA A 22 -7.63 -25.00 -4.22
C ALA A 22 -7.64 -23.87 -3.19
N ASP A 23 -7.85 -24.20 -1.91
CA ASP A 23 -7.81 -23.20 -0.85
C ASP A 23 -6.43 -22.54 -0.95
N ASP A 24 -6.39 -21.29 -1.40
CA ASP A 24 -5.14 -20.53 -1.61
C ASP A 24 -4.38 -20.34 -0.29
N PHE A 25 -5.09 -20.47 0.83
CA PHE A 25 -4.50 -20.49 2.17
C PHE A 25 -4.55 -21.91 2.75
N LEU A 26 -3.42 -22.32 3.33
CA LEU A 26 -3.30 -23.61 3.99
C LEU A 26 -4.20 -23.64 5.24
N PRO A 27 -4.88 -24.77 5.55
CA PRO A 27 -5.83 -24.86 6.67
C PRO A 27 -5.21 -24.58 8.04
N GLN A 28 -3.91 -24.75 8.20
CA GLN A 28 -3.16 -24.44 9.42
C GLN A 28 -2.82 -22.95 9.57
N SER A 29 -3.01 -22.12 8.53
CA SER A 29 -2.82 -20.69 8.63
C SER A 29 -3.80 -20.06 9.63
N ARG A 30 -3.39 -19.03 10.32
CA ARG A 30 -4.22 -18.26 11.25
C ARG A 30 -4.08 -16.79 10.94
N TRP A 31 -5.16 -16.05 11.06
CA TRP A 31 -5.08 -14.63 11.23
C TRP A 31 -4.35 -14.36 12.54
N ILE A 32 -3.30 -13.57 12.47
CA ILE A 32 -2.47 -13.21 13.63
C ILE A 32 -2.41 -11.71 13.84
N GLY A 33 -2.30 -11.29 15.08
CA GLY A 33 -2.21 -9.89 15.47
C GLY A 33 -1.44 -9.70 16.77
N SER A 34 -1.56 -8.52 17.35
CA SER A 34 -1.02 -8.20 18.68
C SER A 34 -2.15 -8.05 19.70
N GLU A 35 -1.95 -8.53 20.91
CA GLU A 35 -2.92 -8.39 21.99
C GLU A 35 -3.30 -6.92 22.27
N HIS A 36 -2.39 -5.99 22.00
CA HIS A 36 -2.55 -4.56 22.28
C HIS A 36 -3.05 -3.73 21.09
N SER A 37 -3.40 -4.34 19.95
CA SER A 37 -3.70 -3.63 18.70
C SER A 37 -5.14 -3.69 18.24
N GLN A 38 -6.03 -4.32 19.00
CA GLN A 38 -7.42 -4.50 18.59
C GLN A 38 -8.15 -3.17 18.57
N SER A 39 -8.76 -2.84 17.43
CA SER A 39 -9.69 -1.72 17.21
C SER A 39 -9.14 -0.29 17.37
N THR A 40 -7.85 -0.06 17.52
CA THR A 40 -7.29 1.30 17.57
C THR A 40 -7.05 1.84 16.16
N PRO A 41 -7.61 2.99 15.79
CA PRO A 41 -7.32 3.63 14.50
C PRO A 41 -5.84 3.97 14.33
N ASN A 42 -5.36 3.88 13.07
CA ASN A 42 -3.97 4.18 12.70
C ASN A 42 -2.93 3.34 13.45
N THR A 43 -3.23 2.06 13.63
CA THR A 43 -2.30 1.12 14.29
C THR A 43 -1.32 0.54 13.28
N TRP A 44 -0.06 0.48 13.67
CA TRP A 44 1.02 -0.10 12.89
C TRP A 44 1.62 -1.29 13.60
N LEU A 45 1.66 -2.43 12.92
CA LEU A 45 2.20 -3.68 13.46
C LEU A 45 3.41 -4.13 12.64
N CYS A 46 4.52 -4.42 13.30
CA CYS A 46 5.64 -5.10 12.68
C CYS A 46 5.58 -6.60 13.01
N PHE A 47 5.49 -7.41 11.96
CA PHE A 47 5.54 -8.87 12.03
C PHE A 47 6.89 -9.38 11.53
N ARG A 48 7.40 -10.43 12.16
CA ARG A 48 8.69 -11.04 11.81
C ARG A 48 8.65 -12.54 11.97
N LYS A 49 9.19 -13.26 10.98
CA LYS A 49 9.43 -14.71 10.99
C LYS A 49 10.82 -15.01 10.48
N THR A 50 11.56 -15.81 11.21
CA THR A 50 12.79 -16.44 10.71
C THR A 50 12.46 -17.83 10.23
N ILE A 51 12.95 -18.19 9.06
CA ILE A 51 12.80 -19.51 8.43
C ILE A 51 14.15 -20.03 7.98
N GLU A 52 14.31 -21.35 7.94
CA GLU A 52 15.46 -22.01 7.37
C GLU A 52 15.07 -22.76 6.10
N LEU A 53 15.82 -22.56 5.03
CA LEU A 53 15.59 -23.21 3.74
C LEU A 53 16.75 -24.13 3.40
N PRO A 54 16.47 -25.39 2.99
CA PRO A 54 17.52 -26.33 2.56
C PRO A 54 18.16 -25.94 1.22
N GLY A 55 17.48 -25.12 0.43
CA GLY A 55 17.90 -24.58 -0.87
C GLY A 55 16.98 -23.44 -1.31
N VAL A 56 17.37 -22.74 -2.36
CA VAL A 56 16.53 -21.68 -2.96
C VAL A 56 15.47 -22.34 -3.84
N PRO A 57 14.17 -22.11 -3.61
CA PRO A 57 13.12 -22.62 -4.48
C PRO A 57 13.13 -21.88 -5.83
N GLY A 58 12.72 -22.55 -6.91
CA GLY A 58 12.55 -21.87 -8.22
C GLY A 58 11.36 -20.91 -8.23
N GLU A 59 10.34 -21.18 -7.43
CA GLU A 59 9.16 -20.33 -7.21
C GLU A 59 8.68 -20.55 -5.77
N MET A 60 8.25 -19.48 -5.10
CA MET A 60 7.58 -19.54 -3.79
C MET A 60 6.55 -18.44 -3.66
N ILE A 61 5.32 -18.74 -4.06
CA ILE A 61 4.21 -17.78 -3.96
C ILE A 61 3.71 -17.70 -2.54
N ALA A 62 3.77 -16.49 -1.96
CA ALA A 62 3.10 -16.14 -0.72
C ALA A 62 1.73 -15.54 -1.02
N ASN A 63 0.69 -16.08 -0.36
CA ASN A 63 -0.62 -15.47 -0.28
C ASN A 63 -0.67 -14.63 0.99
N ILE A 64 -0.98 -13.33 0.85
CA ILE A 64 -0.89 -12.34 1.94
C ILE A 64 -2.17 -11.54 2.00
N ALA A 65 -2.88 -11.62 3.11
CA ALA A 65 -4.04 -10.78 3.40
C ALA A 65 -3.81 -9.99 4.69
N VAL A 66 -4.26 -8.74 4.71
CA VAL A 66 -4.16 -7.85 5.87
C VAL A 66 -5.40 -6.96 5.95
N ASP A 67 -5.62 -6.36 7.09
CA ASP A 67 -6.39 -5.14 7.22
C ASP A 67 -5.46 -4.05 7.76
N SER A 68 -5.04 -3.04 6.97
CA SER A 68 -5.58 -2.61 5.65
C SER A 68 -4.51 -2.65 4.56
N LYS A 69 -3.26 -2.23 4.86
CA LYS A 69 -2.11 -2.16 3.95
C LYS A 69 -0.90 -2.81 4.57
N TYR A 70 0.07 -3.24 3.72
CA TYR A 70 1.34 -3.78 4.22
C TYR A 70 2.53 -3.42 3.34
N TRP A 71 3.71 -3.49 3.93
CA TRP A 71 5.02 -3.48 3.27
C TRP A 71 5.72 -4.78 3.63
N LEU A 72 6.37 -5.41 2.65
CA LEU A 72 7.07 -6.69 2.83
C LEU A 72 8.56 -6.51 2.56
N TRP A 73 9.36 -6.98 3.50
CA TRP A 73 10.80 -7.16 3.33
C TRP A 73 11.17 -8.64 3.47
N ILE A 74 12.13 -9.07 2.65
CA ILE A 74 12.78 -10.37 2.78
C ILE A 74 14.27 -10.11 2.92
N ASN A 75 14.87 -10.61 4.00
CA ASN A 75 16.28 -10.38 4.33
C ASN A 75 16.69 -8.89 4.37
N GLY A 76 15.75 -7.99 4.65
CA GLY A 76 15.95 -6.55 4.67
C GLY A 76 15.75 -5.86 3.33
N GLU A 77 15.57 -6.60 2.25
CA GLU A 77 15.25 -6.07 0.93
C GLU A 77 13.73 -5.83 0.81
N LEU A 78 13.33 -4.66 0.33
CA LEU A 78 11.92 -4.31 0.12
C LEU A 78 11.38 -5.04 -1.11
N VAL A 79 10.40 -5.91 -0.89
CA VAL A 79 9.77 -6.75 -1.93
C VAL A 79 8.44 -6.17 -2.39
N VAL A 80 7.64 -5.66 -1.44
CA VAL A 80 6.35 -5.02 -1.74
C VAL A 80 6.29 -3.67 -1.07
N PHE A 81 6.12 -2.63 -1.88
CA PHE A 81 5.80 -1.29 -1.42
C PHE A 81 4.28 -1.08 -1.50
N GLU A 82 3.61 -1.08 -0.34
CA GLU A 82 2.15 -0.96 -0.21
C GLU A 82 1.36 -2.09 -0.90
N GLY A 83 1.29 -3.25 -0.26
CA GLY A 83 0.35 -4.32 -0.58
C GLY A 83 -1.00 -4.12 0.10
N GLY A 84 -1.93 -5.03 -0.22
CA GLY A 84 -3.32 -4.98 0.24
C GLY A 84 -4.17 -3.98 -0.56
N LEU A 85 -5.48 -4.20 -0.57
CA LEU A 85 -6.45 -3.29 -1.17
C LEU A 85 -7.40 -2.76 -0.10
N LYS A 86 -7.76 -1.50 -0.19
CA LYS A 86 -8.88 -0.96 0.56
C LYS A 86 -10.16 -1.61 0.08
N ARG A 87 -11.12 -1.86 0.96
CA ARG A 87 -12.41 -2.46 0.64
C ARG A 87 -12.30 -3.85 0.01
N GLY A 88 -13.02 -4.80 0.54
CA GLY A 88 -13.18 -6.13 -0.06
C GLY A 88 -14.11 -6.12 -1.27
N PRO A 89 -14.23 -7.25 -2.00
CA PRO A 89 -15.14 -7.39 -3.15
C PRO A 89 -16.62 -7.30 -2.74
N ALA A 90 -16.91 -7.51 -1.44
CA ALA A 90 -18.24 -7.41 -0.83
C ALA A 90 -18.07 -7.16 0.66
N PRO A 91 -19.12 -6.73 1.38
CA PRO A 91 -19.11 -6.72 2.84
C PRO A 91 -18.76 -8.09 3.39
N GLY A 92 -17.81 -8.17 4.34
CA GLY A 92 -17.35 -9.44 4.91
C GLY A 92 -16.49 -10.28 3.97
N ALA A 93 -15.79 -9.67 3.03
CA ALA A 93 -14.76 -10.30 2.22
C ALA A 93 -13.48 -9.48 2.21
N THR A 94 -12.34 -10.14 2.02
CA THR A 94 -11.01 -9.52 2.03
C THR A 94 -10.21 -9.95 0.81
N TYR A 95 -9.56 -8.98 0.15
CA TYR A 95 -8.59 -9.28 -0.90
C TYR A 95 -7.27 -9.76 -0.31
N TYR A 96 -6.60 -10.68 -1.02
CA TYR A 96 -5.23 -11.08 -0.73
C TYR A 96 -4.35 -10.91 -1.95
N ASP A 97 -3.07 -10.65 -1.72
CA ASP A 97 -2.04 -10.54 -2.74
C ASP A 97 -1.30 -11.87 -2.92
N ARG A 98 -0.80 -12.12 -4.13
CA ARG A 98 0.10 -13.23 -4.45
C ARG A 98 1.46 -12.67 -4.83
N VAL A 99 2.49 -13.03 -4.07
CA VAL A 99 3.83 -12.48 -4.19
C VAL A 99 4.84 -13.61 -4.34
N ASP A 100 5.63 -13.63 -5.42
CA ASP A 100 6.74 -14.57 -5.52
C ASP A 100 7.92 -14.07 -4.67
N MET A 101 8.26 -14.85 -3.66
CA MET A 101 9.36 -14.56 -2.75
C MET A 101 10.69 -15.16 -3.19
N ALA A 102 10.68 -16.15 -4.11
CA ALA A 102 11.86 -16.91 -4.46
C ALA A 102 13.07 -16.07 -4.85
N PRO A 103 12.95 -14.97 -5.61
CA PRO A 103 14.08 -14.10 -5.99
C PRO A 103 14.85 -13.50 -4.80
N TYR A 104 14.21 -13.38 -3.63
CA TYR A 104 14.73 -12.70 -2.43
C TYR A 104 15.22 -13.70 -1.36
N LEU A 105 14.98 -15.00 -1.58
CA LEU A 105 15.31 -16.05 -0.63
C LEU A 105 16.73 -16.61 -0.91
N LYS A 106 17.36 -17.12 0.14
CA LYS A 106 18.67 -17.78 0.09
C LYS A 106 18.65 -19.10 0.84
N LYS A 107 19.60 -19.98 0.56
CA LYS A 107 19.83 -21.19 1.36
C LYS A 107 20.20 -20.81 2.81
N GLY A 108 19.68 -21.55 3.77
CA GLY A 108 19.84 -21.30 5.19
C GLY A 108 18.82 -20.31 5.74
N ASN A 109 19.23 -19.48 6.69
CA ASN A 109 18.33 -18.58 7.40
C ASN A 109 17.87 -17.40 6.55
N ASN A 110 16.57 -17.19 6.53
CA ASN A 110 15.90 -16.05 5.91
C ASN A 110 14.99 -15.37 6.93
N VAL A 111 14.77 -14.08 6.74
CA VAL A 111 13.84 -13.27 7.52
C VAL A 111 12.75 -12.73 6.62
N ILE A 112 11.52 -13.00 6.99
CA ILE A 112 10.31 -12.40 6.40
C ILE A 112 9.80 -11.37 7.39
N ALA A 113 9.66 -10.12 6.98
CA ALA A 113 9.22 -9.02 7.81
C ALA A 113 8.11 -8.23 7.11
N LEU A 114 6.99 -8.00 7.81
CA LEU A 114 5.88 -7.22 7.30
C LEU A 114 5.55 -6.08 8.27
N LEU A 115 5.39 -4.88 7.71
CA LEU A 115 4.77 -3.77 8.40
C LEU A 115 3.31 -3.68 7.94
N VAL A 116 2.38 -3.79 8.85
CA VAL A 116 0.93 -3.71 8.58
C VAL A 116 0.39 -2.40 9.11
N TRP A 117 -0.25 -1.63 8.27
CA TRP A 117 -0.97 -0.41 8.63
C TRP A 117 -2.47 -0.69 8.67
N HIS A 118 -3.02 -0.74 9.85
CA HIS A 118 -4.46 -0.84 10.09
C HIS A 118 -5.07 0.55 10.20
N PHE A 119 -5.98 0.88 9.29
CA PHE A 119 -6.65 2.18 9.31
C PHE A 119 -7.57 2.32 10.53
N GLY A 120 -8.23 1.25 10.93
CA GLY A 120 -9.06 1.16 12.14
C GLY A 120 -10.32 2.00 12.09
N LYS A 121 -10.69 2.54 10.94
CA LYS A 121 -11.92 3.32 10.73
C LYS A 121 -12.44 3.12 9.31
N ASN A 122 -13.75 3.29 9.14
CA ASN A 122 -14.38 3.32 7.84
C ASN A 122 -14.02 4.61 7.09
N GLY A 123 -14.12 4.55 5.77
CA GLY A 123 -14.08 5.67 4.86
C GLY A 123 -15.01 5.42 3.68
N PHE A 124 -15.09 6.34 2.74
CA PHE A 124 -15.95 6.17 1.57
C PHE A 124 -15.41 5.12 0.59
N SER A 125 -14.13 4.79 0.68
CA SER A 125 -13.47 3.76 -0.14
C SER A 125 -12.99 2.55 0.66
N HIS A 126 -13.34 2.43 1.94
CA HIS A 126 -12.86 1.35 2.82
C HIS A 126 -13.90 0.94 3.85
N VAL A 127 -14.03 -0.37 4.02
CA VAL A 127 -14.79 -0.98 5.12
C VAL A 127 -13.81 -1.66 6.05
N ASN A 128 -13.74 -1.19 7.28
CA ASN A 128 -12.84 -1.68 8.32
C ASN A 128 -13.34 -3.01 8.90
N SER A 129 -12.45 -3.99 9.09
CA SER A 129 -12.77 -5.24 9.79
C SER A 129 -12.90 -5.08 11.32
N GLY A 130 -12.36 -3.98 11.86
CA GLY A 130 -12.26 -3.75 13.29
C GLY A 130 -11.04 -4.38 13.97
N THR A 131 -10.18 -5.06 13.23
CA THR A 131 -9.05 -5.81 13.81
C THR A 131 -7.80 -5.70 12.94
N ALA A 132 -6.71 -5.21 13.54
CA ALA A 132 -5.40 -5.20 12.89
C ALA A 132 -4.83 -6.62 12.80
N ALA A 133 -4.66 -7.15 11.59
CA ALA A 133 -4.25 -8.55 11.42
C ALA A 133 -3.49 -8.82 10.12
N LEU A 134 -2.75 -9.93 10.15
CA LEU A 134 -2.05 -10.55 9.04
C LEU A 134 -2.47 -12.02 8.90
N LEU A 135 -2.73 -12.44 7.66
CA LEU A 135 -2.82 -13.84 7.26
C LEU A 135 -1.77 -14.10 6.18
N PHE A 136 -0.96 -15.13 6.37
CA PHE A 136 0.15 -15.47 5.47
C PHE A 136 0.20 -16.96 5.19
N SER A 137 0.43 -17.35 3.94
CA SER A 137 0.63 -18.74 3.55
C SER A 137 1.54 -18.83 2.33
N ALA A 138 2.60 -19.65 2.41
CA ALA A 138 3.46 -19.98 1.28
C ALA A 138 3.92 -21.43 1.36
N ARG A 139 4.15 -22.05 0.19
CA ARG A 139 4.69 -23.40 0.09
C ARG A 139 5.60 -23.55 -1.12
N ALA A 140 6.76 -24.14 -0.94
CA ALA A 140 7.65 -24.56 -2.02
C ALA A 140 8.59 -25.67 -1.55
N SER A 141 8.92 -26.62 -2.43
CA SER A 141 10.00 -27.62 -2.22
C SER A 141 9.95 -28.33 -0.86
N GLY A 142 8.76 -28.68 -0.38
CA GLY A 142 8.56 -29.35 0.91
C GLY A 142 8.59 -28.40 2.13
N VAL A 143 8.88 -27.13 1.95
CA VAL A 143 8.80 -26.12 3.01
C VAL A 143 7.44 -25.45 3.00
N THR A 144 6.86 -25.32 4.18
CA THR A 144 5.58 -24.64 4.41
C THR A 144 5.78 -23.51 5.40
N ILE A 145 5.31 -22.32 5.04
CA ILE A 145 5.35 -21.13 5.88
C ILE A 145 3.92 -20.62 6.03
N VAL A 146 3.42 -20.56 7.25
CA VAL A 146 2.09 -20.05 7.57
C VAL A 146 2.16 -19.03 8.69
N SER A 147 1.21 -18.13 8.73
CA SER A 147 0.99 -17.30 9.92
C SER A 147 0.42 -18.17 11.03
N ASP A 148 1.13 -18.24 12.14
CA ASP A 148 0.87 -19.04 13.32
C ASP A 148 1.51 -18.40 14.57
N LYS A 149 1.33 -19.02 15.73
CA LYS A 149 1.92 -18.58 17.01
C LYS A 149 3.45 -18.47 17.02
N ASN A 150 4.15 -19.00 16.02
CA ASN A 150 5.61 -18.93 15.92
C ASN A 150 6.10 -17.66 15.22
N TRP A 151 5.22 -16.74 14.85
CA TRP A 151 5.58 -15.40 14.41
C TRP A 151 5.82 -14.50 15.61
N GLN A 152 6.50 -13.40 15.39
CA GLN A 152 6.67 -12.32 16.34
C GLN A 152 5.94 -11.08 15.84
N CYS A 153 5.38 -10.30 16.76
CA CYS A 153 4.69 -9.05 16.45
C CYS A 153 4.88 -8.02 17.56
N SER A 154 4.93 -6.76 17.19
CA SER A 154 4.82 -5.64 18.13
C SER A 154 4.07 -4.48 17.47
N VAL A 155 3.36 -3.70 18.28
CA VAL A 155 2.87 -2.38 17.87
C VAL A 155 4.08 -1.48 17.67
N TYR A 156 4.20 -0.89 16.47
CA TYR A 156 5.32 -0.02 16.13
C TYR A 156 5.05 1.40 16.61
N GLN A 157 5.49 1.70 17.82
CA GLN A 157 5.20 2.94 18.54
C GLN A 157 5.74 4.22 17.91
N ALA A 158 6.65 4.09 16.94
CA ALA A 158 7.15 5.24 16.19
C ALA A 158 6.06 5.86 15.28
N TYR A 159 5.13 5.05 14.78
CA TYR A 159 3.99 5.53 14.00
C TYR A 159 2.87 6.01 14.92
N GLN A 160 2.44 7.24 14.72
CA GLN A 160 1.46 7.93 15.55
C GLN A 160 0.51 8.77 14.69
N ASN A 161 -0.59 9.22 15.27
CA ASN A 161 -1.41 10.27 14.67
C ASN A 161 -0.69 11.61 14.73
N THR A 162 -0.86 12.44 13.71
CA THR A 162 -0.49 13.86 13.78
C THR A 162 -1.42 14.62 14.71
N GLU A 163 -1.04 15.82 15.09
CA GLU A 163 -1.98 16.80 15.65
C GLU A 163 -2.98 17.25 14.59
N ALA A 164 -4.02 17.97 15.03
CA ALA A 164 -4.91 18.67 14.11
C ALA A 164 -4.12 19.67 13.24
N PRO A 165 -4.58 19.96 12.03
CA PRO A 165 -5.80 19.49 11.39
C PRO A 165 -5.69 18.06 10.88
N PHE A 166 -6.78 17.31 11.00
CA PHE A 166 -6.90 15.95 10.50
C PHE A 166 -7.33 15.95 9.03
N PRO A 167 -7.11 14.85 8.27
CA PRO A 167 -7.63 14.73 6.92
C PRO A 167 -9.16 14.67 6.93
N ASN A 168 -9.76 14.81 5.76
CA ASN A 168 -11.20 14.72 5.61
C ASN A 168 -11.73 13.41 6.24
N TYR A 169 -12.85 13.49 6.98
CA TYR A 169 -13.44 12.35 7.68
C TYR A 169 -13.86 11.19 6.76
N ARG A 170 -14.02 11.46 5.46
CA ARG A 170 -14.36 10.45 4.45
C ARG A 170 -13.19 9.54 4.08
N LEU A 171 -11.95 9.98 4.37
CA LEU A 171 -10.76 9.16 4.21
C LEU A 171 -10.64 8.15 5.36
N SER A 172 -10.37 6.90 5.02
CA SER A 172 -9.99 5.87 5.99
C SER A 172 -8.57 6.05 6.51
N GLU A 173 -7.68 6.62 5.71
CA GLU A 173 -6.30 6.90 6.06
C GLU A 173 -6.22 8.06 7.06
N SER A 174 -5.35 7.91 8.04
CA SER A 174 -4.96 8.99 8.96
C SER A 174 -3.67 9.64 8.49
N ASN A 175 -3.43 10.88 8.91
CA ASN A 175 -2.13 11.49 8.78
C ASN A 175 -1.10 10.73 9.63
N ILE A 176 0.08 10.54 9.09
CA ILE A 176 1.16 9.78 9.72
C ILE A 176 2.15 10.73 10.38
N ARG A 177 2.40 10.55 11.67
CA ARG A 177 3.58 11.07 12.37
C ARG A 177 4.52 9.89 12.63
N PHE A 178 5.79 10.03 12.26
CA PHE A 178 6.83 9.08 12.65
C PHE A 178 7.79 9.73 13.66
N ASP A 179 7.87 9.17 14.85
CA ASP A 179 8.79 9.61 15.90
C ASP A 179 10.05 8.74 15.87
N ALA A 180 11.11 9.24 15.25
CA ALA A 180 12.36 8.49 15.08
C ALA A 180 13.05 8.11 16.40
N ARG A 181 12.72 8.77 17.51
CA ARG A 181 13.24 8.41 18.84
C ARG A 181 12.71 7.06 19.34
N LYS A 182 11.59 6.59 18.72
CA LYS A 182 10.92 5.32 19.03
C LYS A 182 11.12 4.26 17.95
N GLU A 183 12.03 4.53 17.02
CA GLU A 183 12.30 3.62 15.91
C GLU A 183 12.82 2.27 16.40
N LEU A 184 12.27 1.18 15.85
CA LEU A 184 12.80 -0.18 16.00
C LEU A 184 13.85 -0.45 14.91
N ALA A 185 15.01 0.21 15.03
CA ALA A 185 16.04 0.18 14.01
C ALA A 185 16.41 -1.27 13.61
N GLY A 186 16.39 -1.55 12.32
CA GLY A 186 16.79 -2.84 11.76
C GLY A 186 15.84 -4.02 12.05
N TRP A 187 14.62 -3.80 12.55
CA TRP A 187 13.68 -4.89 12.88
C TRP A 187 13.39 -5.83 11.69
N ASN A 188 13.50 -5.35 10.48
CA ASN A 188 13.32 -6.10 9.22
C ASN A 188 14.60 -6.74 8.68
N GLN A 189 15.75 -6.54 9.36
CA GLN A 189 17.05 -7.06 8.95
C GLN A 189 17.36 -8.42 9.60
N PRO A 190 18.13 -9.28 8.93
CA PRO A 190 18.64 -10.54 9.55
C PRO A 190 19.47 -10.30 10.81
N SER A 191 20.18 -9.19 10.88
CA SER A 191 21.06 -8.81 12.00
C SER A 191 20.33 -8.27 13.22
N PHE A 192 19.00 -8.14 13.18
CA PHE A 192 18.23 -7.60 14.31
C PHE A 192 18.40 -8.44 15.57
N GLY A 193 19.09 -7.87 16.55
CA GLY A 193 19.31 -8.49 17.85
C GLY A 193 18.23 -8.21 18.89
N GLY A 194 17.24 -7.36 18.54
CA GLY A 194 16.10 -7.05 19.40
C GLY A 194 15.05 -8.17 19.41
N LYS A 195 14.03 -7.99 20.23
CA LYS A 195 12.93 -8.96 20.38
C LYS A 195 11.60 -8.28 20.14
N LEU A 196 10.78 -8.86 19.29
CA LEU A 196 9.35 -8.51 19.17
C LEU A 196 8.53 -9.41 20.09
N GLY A 197 7.33 -8.97 20.44
CA GLY A 197 6.42 -9.75 21.29
C GLY A 197 5.84 -10.98 20.56
N PRO A 198 5.10 -11.81 21.28
CA PRO A 198 4.33 -12.90 20.69
C PRO A 198 3.15 -12.36 19.88
N VAL A 199 2.69 -13.15 18.90
CA VAL A 199 1.41 -12.92 18.23
C VAL A 199 0.28 -13.57 19.04
N ILE A 200 -0.94 -13.09 18.82
CA ILE A 200 -2.18 -13.82 19.12
C ILE A 200 -2.77 -14.38 17.85
N GLU A 201 -3.34 -15.57 17.92
CA GLU A 201 -4.16 -16.14 16.84
C GLU A 201 -5.59 -15.63 16.99
N ILE A 202 -6.14 -15.04 15.92
CA ILE A 202 -7.43 -14.35 15.92
C ILE A 202 -8.52 -15.25 15.36
N GLY A 203 -8.21 -16.03 14.30
CA GLY A 203 -9.19 -16.90 13.63
C GLY A 203 -8.59 -17.65 12.45
N PHE A 204 -9.43 -18.43 11.80
CA PHE A 204 -9.06 -19.21 10.60
C PHE A 204 -9.25 -18.38 9.32
N PRO A 205 -8.65 -18.81 8.19
CA PRO A 205 -9.00 -18.25 6.87
C PRO A 205 -10.52 -18.32 6.63
N ASN A 206 -11.05 -17.30 5.94
CA ASN A 206 -12.47 -17.18 5.59
C ASN A 206 -13.45 -16.98 6.77
N GLU A 207 -12.98 -16.77 7.99
CA GLU A 207 -13.83 -16.46 9.15
C GLU A 207 -14.03 -14.95 9.31
N MET A 208 -15.14 -14.58 9.95
CA MET A 208 -15.38 -13.18 10.35
C MET A 208 -14.36 -12.75 11.43
N PRO A 209 -13.94 -11.49 11.46
CA PRO A 209 -14.49 -10.35 10.72
C PRO A 209 -13.93 -10.17 9.30
N PHE A 210 -12.95 -10.94 8.87
CA PHE A 210 -12.28 -10.79 7.57
C PHE A 210 -13.07 -11.43 6.41
N GLY A 211 -13.83 -12.49 6.70
CA GLY A 211 -14.73 -13.17 5.80
C GLY A 211 -14.02 -13.85 4.62
N LYS A 212 -14.72 -13.98 3.50
CA LYS A 212 -14.24 -14.70 2.33
C LYS A 212 -12.98 -14.05 1.75
N LEU A 213 -11.94 -14.85 1.54
CA LEU A 213 -10.71 -14.44 0.88
C LEU A 213 -10.83 -14.52 -0.64
N VAL A 214 -10.46 -13.44 -1.32
CA VAL A 214 -10.56 -13.30 -2.78
C VAL A 214 -9.22 -12.79 -3.32
N PRO A 215 -8.67 -13.39 -4.39
CA PRO A 215 -7.43 -12.92 -4.96
C PRO A 215 -7.59 -11.49 -5.50
N ARG A 216 -6.53 -10.69 -5.35
CA ARG A 216 -6.45 -9.34 -5.90
C ARG A 216 -6.75 -9.37 -7.40
N PRO A 217 -7.76 -8.62 -7.89
CA PRO A 217 -8.15 -8.65 -9.30
C PRO A 217 -7.34 -7.68 -10.18
N ILE A 218 -6.53 -6.82 -9.57
CA ILE A 218 -5.75 -5.76 -10.22
C ILE A 218 -4.26 -5.98 -9.98
N PRO A 219 -3.37 -5.48 -10.85
CA PRO A 219 -1.93 -5.63 -10.66
C PRO A 219 -1.44 -4.93 -9.39
N MET A 220 -0.25 -5.31 -8.92
CA MET A 220 0.48 -4.54 -7.91
C MET A 220 0.79 -3.15 -8.45
N TRP A 221 1.00 -2.17 -7.54
CA TRP A 221 1.27 -0.79 -7.93
C TRP A 221 2.56 -0.68 -8.75
N LYS A 222 2.61 0.32 -9.61
CA LYS A 222 3.90 0.81 -10.11
C LYS A 222 4.68 1.40 -8.96
N ASP A 223 5.97 1.08 -8.92
CA ASP A 223 6.94 1.65 -8.00
C ASP A 223 8.16 2.10 -8.82
N SER A 224 8.40 3.40 -8.82
CA SER A 224 9.52 3.98 -9.57
C SER A 224 10.85 3.92 -8.83
N GLY A 225 10.86 3.43 -7.59
CA GLY A 225 11.97 3.68 -6.68
C GLY A 225 12.07 5.15 -6.25
N LEU A 226 13.05 5.46 -5.42
CA LEU A 226 13.33 6.83 -5.01
C LEU A 226 13.97 7.62 -6.15
N ARG A 227 13.45 8.83 -6.38
CA ARG A 227 13.89 9.78 -7.43
C ARG A 227 14.24 11.12 -6.84
N GLU A 228 15.17 11.83 -7.50
CA GLU A 228 15.47 13.23 -7.21
C GLU A 228 14.36 14.14 -7.75
N TYR A 229 14.11 15.24 -7.04
CA TYR A 229 13.21 16.28 -7.54
C TYR A 229 13.85 17.05 -8.69
N PRO A 230 13.11 17.36 -9.77
CA PRO A 230 13.63 18.19 -10.87
C PRO A 230 14.11 19.58 -10.43
N GLU A 231 13.48 20.14 -9.40
CA GLU A 231 13.81 21.48 -8.88
C GLU A 231 13.53 21.51 -7.37
N VAL A 232 14.45 22.13 -6.64
CA VAL A 232 14.36 22.31 -5.18
C VAL A 232 14.66 23.77 -4.85
N VAL A 233 13.70 24.47 -4.25
CA VAL A 233 13.80 25.90 -3.91
C VAL A 233 13.48 26.10 -2.43
N LYS A 234 14.33 26.83 -1.73
CA LYS A 234 14.03 27.29 -0.37
C LYS A 234 13.28 28.62 -0.44
N ASN A 235 12.29 28.82 0.44
CA ASN A 235 11.63 30.09 0.59
C ASN A 235 12.59 31.14 1.20
N GLU A 236 12.20 32.42 1.21
CA GLU A 236 13.02 33.51 1.72
C GLU A 236 13.34 33.37 3.22
N THR A 237 12.43 32.82 4.02
CA THR A 237 12.64 32.57 5.45
C THR A 237 13.51 31.34 5.71
N GLY A 238 13.69 30.46 4.72
CA GLY A 238 14.49 29.24 4.80
C GLY A 238 13.85 28.11 5.60
N ASP A 239 12.60 28.27 6.05
CA ASP A 239 11.86 27.30 6.85
C ASP A 239 11.01 26.32 5.99
N THR A 240 10.83 26.63 4.73
CA THR A 240 10.08 25.77 3.80
C THR A 240 10.89 25.50 2.53
N ILE A 241 11.03 24.23 2.20
CA ILE A 241 11.66 23.78 0.96
C ILE A 241 10.55 23.27 0.04
N ARG A 242 10.44 23.91 -1.12
CA ARG A 242 9.53 23.56 -2.18
C ARG A 242 10.26 22.69 -3.20
N CYS A 243 9.77 21.50 -3.44
CA CYS A 243 10.34 20.51 -4.36
C CYS A 243 9.34 20.26 -5.48
N ARG A 244 9.68 20.66 -6.72
CA ARG A 244 8.82 20.49 -7.87
C ARG A 244 8.77 19.03 -8.30
N LEU A 245 7.58 18.56 -8.65
CA LEU A 245 7.36 17.27 -9.28
C LEU A 245 7.27 17.45 -10.81
N PRO A 246 7.57 16.42 -11.62
CA PRO A 246 7.54 16.56 -13.07
C PRO A 246 6.13 16.83 -13.62
N TYR A 247 5.12 16.42 -12.89
CA TYR A 247 3.68 16.58 -13.15
C TYR A 247 2.94 16.24 -11.86
N ASN A 248 1.61 16.39 -11.82
CA ASN A 248 0.83 15.87 -10.71
C ASN A 248 0.97 14.34 -10.66
N CYS A 249 1.53 13.81 -9.59
CA CYS A 249 1.76 12.39 -9.37
C CYS A 249 1.45 11.95 -7.93
N GLN A 250 1.15 10.67 -7.77
CA GLN A 250 0.99 10.05 -6.46
C GLN A 250 2.38 9.70 -5.92
N ILE A 251 2.75 10.26 -4.79
CA ILE A 251 4.10 10.13 -4.23
C ILE A 251 4.09 9.79 -2.75
N THR A 252 5.19 9.19 -2.30
CA THR A 252 5.63 9.19 -0.90
C THR A 252 6.91 10.00 -0.77
N PRO A 253 6.97 10.96 0.20
CA PRO A 253 8.14 11.79 0.39
C PRO A 253 9.23 11.07 1.18
N TYR A 254 10.48 11.32 0.82
CA TYR A 254 11.68 10.88 1.52
C TYR A 254 12.52 12.06 1.94
N LEU A 255 13.11 11.98 3.13
CA LEU A 255 14.08 12.95 3.65
C LEU A 255 15.32 12.24 4.18
N HIS A 256 16.47 12.92 4.01
CA HIS A 256 17.74 12.60 4.62
C HIS A 256 18.27 13.87 5.31
N VAL A 257 18.38 13.84 6.61
CA VAL A 257 18.68 15.02 7.43
C VAL A 257 19.65 14.68 8.56
N LYS A 258 20.29 15.73 9.09
CA LYS A 258 21.01 15.69 10.35
C LYS A 258 20.40 16.72 11.29
N ALA A 259 20.05 16.32 12.50
CA ALA A 259 19.30 17.16 13.42
C ALA A 259 19.50 16.77 14.87
N PRO A 260 19.27 17.68 15.84
CA PRO A 260 19.00 17.32 17.24
C PRO A 260 17.70 16.53 17.35
N ALA A 261 17.55 15.81 18.45
CA ALA A 261 16.33 15.04 18.72
C ALA A 261 15.14 15.96 19.04
N GLY A 262 13.93 15.57 18.59
CA GLY A 262 12.65 16.17 18.97
C GLY A 262 12.16 17.31 18.07
N LEU A 263 12.84 17.63 16.99
CA LEU A 263 12.37 18.61 16.01
C LEU A 263 11.31 18.01 15.08
N LYS A 264 10.27 18.78 14.77
CA LYS A 264 9.16 18.35 13.92
C LYS A 264 9.33 18.88 12.50
N ILE A 265 9.50 17.99 11.53
CA ILE A 265 9.51 18.28 10.09
C ILE A 265 8.13 17.96 9.54
N GLY A 266 7.51 18.93 8.84
CA GLY A 266 6.25 18.74 8.14
C GLY A 266 6.48 18.35 6.68
N MET A 267 5.63 17.48 6.16
CA MET A 267 5.66 17.00 4.77
C MET A 267 4.24 17.05 4.19
N LEU A 268 4.01 17.89 3.19
CA LEU A 268 2.70 18.08 2.56
C LEU A 268 2.88 18.50 1.08
N THR A 269 1.82 18.39 0.30
CA THR A 269 1.83 18.85 -1.10
C THR A 269 1.13 20.19 -1.26
N ASP A 270 1.27 20.82 -2.43
CA ASP A 270 0.50 22.00 -2.82
C ASP A 270 -1.02 21.77 -2.82
N ASN A 271 -1.47 20.51 -2.87
CA ASN A 271 -2.87 20.13 -2.78
C ASN A 271 -3.40 19.97 -1.34
N TYR A 272 -2.55 20.17 -0.30
CA TYR A 272 -2.95 19.89 1.09
C TYR A 272 -4.21 20.64 1.53
N THR A 273 -4.41 21.87 1.10
CA THR A 273 -5.60 22.68 1.37
C THR A 273 -6.53 22.78 0.16
N GLY A 274 -6.37 21.90 -0.81
CA GLY A 274 -7.21 21.87 -2.01
C GLY A 274 -8.68 21.56 -1.68
N GLY A 275 -9.59 22.20 -2.38
CA GLY A 275 -11.01 22.10 -2.09
C GLY A 275 -11.40 22.76 -0.76
N SER A 276 -12.32 22.14 -0.02
CA SER A 276 -12.86 22.68 1.23
C SER A 276 -12.38 21.95 2.49
N ALA A 277 -11.39 21.08 2.39
CA ALA A 277 -10.94 20.24 3.49
C ALA A 277 -9.41 20.02 3.44
N ASN A 278 -8.84 19.72 4.60
CA ASN A 278 -7.45 19.31 4.68
C ASN A 278 -7.28 17.91 4.08
N ASN A 279 -6.14 17.72 3.44
CA ASN A 279 -5.76 16.47 2.80
C ASN A 279 -4.68 15.72 3.60
N VAL A 280 -4.13 14.67 3.01
CA VAL A 280 -3.08 13.87 3.65
C VAL A 280 -1.80 14.67 3.77
N ARG A 281 -1.16 14.59 4.93
CA ARG A 281 0.16 15.09 5.23
C ARG A 281 0.92 14.12 6.13
N ALA A 282 2.21 14.31 6.27
CA ALA A 282 3.02 13.54 7.19
C ALA A 282 3.87 14.46 8.09
N GLU A 283 4.28 13.95 9.23
CA GLU A 283 5.18 14.58 10.18
C GLU A 283 6.30 13.63 10.56
N TYR A 284 7.49 14.15 10.69
CA TYR A 284 8.65 13.42 11.17
C TYR A 284 9.22 14.09 12.41
N ILE A 285 9.37 13.34 13.51
CA ILE A 285 10.05 13.83 14.72
C ILE A 285 11.46 13.25 14.72
N THR A 286 12.44 14.14 14.73
CA THR A 286 13.86 13.77 14.63
C THR A 286 14.37 13.02 15.86
N ARG A 287 15.34 12.13 15.66
CA ARG A 287 16.27 11.65 16.67
C ARG A 287 17.59 12.42 16.57
N GLU A 288 18.51 12.17 17.47
CA GLU A 288 19.85 12.79 17.41
C GLU A 288 20.66 12.27 16.22
N GLY A 289 21.30 13.16 15.49
CA GLY A 289 22.27 12.88 14.45
C GLY A 289 21.68 12.68 13.05
N GLU A 290 22.41 11.97 12.21
CA GLU A 290 22.06 11.69 10.82
C GLU A 290 20.97 10.61 10.73
N GLN A 291 19.96 10.83 9.88
CA GLN A 291 18.79 9.99 9.79
C GLN A 291 18.06 10.17 8.46
N ASN A 292 17.37 9.11 8.03
CA ASN A 292 16.51 9.16 6.85
C ASN A 292 15.15 8.56 7.16
N TYR A 293 14.15 8.96 6.39
CA TYR A 293 12.79 8.48 6.53
C TYR A 293 12.02 8.61 5.21
N GLU A 294 11.25 7.60 4.88
CA GLU A 294 10.24 7.64 3.82
C GLU A 294 8.86 7.49 4.46
N SER A 295 7.96 8.45 4.21
CA SER A 295 6.58 8.33 4.69
C SER A 295 5.79 7.39 3.79
N PHE A 296 5.04 6.46 4.39
CA PHE A 296 4.30 5.45 3.66
C PHE A 296 2.86 5.86 3.26
N GLY A 297 2.39 7.00 3.74
CA GLY A 297 1.11 7.56 3.29
C GLY A 297 1.28 8.33 1.99
N TRP A 298 0.73 7.81 0.89
CA TRP A 298 0.81 8.50 -0.38
C TRP A 298 -0.04 9.78 -0.41
N MET A 299 0.46 10.77 -1.09
CA MET A 299 -0.21 12.04 -1.38
C MET A 299 0.04 12.43 -2.83
N ASN A 300 -0.67 13.40 -3.35
CA ASN A 300 -0.46 13.86 -4.72
C ASN A 300 -0.37 15.38 -4.80
N GLY A 301 0.29 15.86 -5.83
CA GLY A 301 0.48 17.28 -6.09
C GLY A 301 1.44 17.52 -7.24
N HIS A 302 1.66 18.81 -7.53
CA HIS A 302 2.71 19.28 -8.45
C HIS A 302 3.98 19.64 -7.70
N GLU A 303 3.87 19.91 -6.40
CA GLU A 303 4.97 20.26 -5.53
C GLU A 303 4.87 19.54 -4.19
N MET A 304 6.03 19.16 -3.67
CA MET A 304 6.18 18.68 -2.30
C MET A 304 6.78 19.78 -1.45
N LEU A 305 6.18 20.04 -0.29
CA LEU A 305 6.60 21.08 0.66
C LEU A 305 7.14 20.41 1.92
N TYR A 306 8.39 20.69 2.25
CA TYR A 306 9.01 20.30 3.51
C TYR A 306 9.12 21.51 4.42
N VAL A 307 8.42 21.48 5.55
CA VAL A 307 8.51 22.52 6.59
C VAL A 307 9.63 22.11 7.55
N ILE A 308 10.75 22.80 7.47
CA ILE A 308 12.00 22.45 8.13
C ILE A 308 12.28 23.45 9.28
N PRO A 309 12.23 23.03 10.55
CA PRO A 309 12.55 23.91 11.65
C PRO A 309 14.05 24.26 11.71
N ALA A 310 14.37 25.38 12.39
CA ALA A 310 15.76 25.75 12.65
C ALA A 310 16.51 24.62 13.38
N GLY A 311 17.78 24.41 13.02
CA GLY A 311 18.62 23.36 13.59
C GLY A 311 18.61 22.04 12.82
N VAL A 312 17.84 21.92 11.74
CA VAL A 312 17.88 20.78 10.83
C VAL A 312 18.77 21.09 9.62
N GLU A 313 19.78 20.27 9.41
CA GLU A 313 20.58 20.25 8.18
C GLU A 313 19.96 19.24 7.19
N VAL A 314 19.57 19.70 6.01
CA VAL A 314 19.01 18.85 4.95
C VAL A 314 20.14 18.33 4.07
N LEU A 315 20.31 17.01 4.06
CA LEU A 315 21.35 16.32 3.30
C LEU A 315 20.81 15.80 1.95
N GLY A 316 19.50 15.50 1.87
CA GLY A 316 18.85 15.05 0.64
C GLY A 316 17.34 14.95 0.78
N LEU A 317 16.64 15.28 -0.30
CA LEU A 317 15.19 15.14 -0.42
C LEU A 317 14.88 14.38 -1.70
N LYS A 318 14.03 13.34 -1.59
CA LYS A 318 13.62 12.50 -2.71
C LYS A 318 12.13 12.21 -2.63
N TYR A 319 11.60 11.61 -3.68
CA TYR A 319 10.24 11.07 -3.68
C TYR A 319 10.23 9.70 -4.36
N ARG A 320 9.25 8.89 -4.00
CA ARG A 320 8.89 7.67 -4.73
C ARG A 320 7.56 7.94 -5.42
N GLU A 321 7.52 7.84 -6.74
CA GLU A 321 6.27 7.83 -7.47
C GLU A 321 5.71 6.41 -7.46
N THR A 322 4.47 6.28 -6.99
CA THR A 322 3.69 5.04 -7.07
C THR A 322 2.38 5.33 -7.80
N GLY A 323 1.59 4.32 -8.08
CA GLY A 323 0.29 4.53 -8.70
C GLY A 323 -0.26 3.25 -9.30
N TYR A 324 -1.42 3.35 -9.90
CA TYR A 324 -2.02 2.22 -10.58
C TYR A 324 -1.12 1.73 -11.73
N ASN A 325 -0.99 0.40 -11.87
CA ASN A 325 -0.11 -0.18 -12.90
C ASN A 325 -0.81 -0.22 -14.26
N ALA A 326 -1.01 0.95 -14.83
CA ALA A 326 -1.44 1.16 -16.21
C ALA A 326 -0.56 2.22 -16.87
N ASP A 327 -0.45 2.17 -18.19
CA ASP A 327 0.28 3.14 -19.01
C ASP A 327 -0.69 4.01 -19.79
N ILE A 328 -0.35 5.31 -19.94
CA ILE A 328 -1.01 6.18 -20.91
C ILE A 328 -0.51 5.76 -22.30
N LYS A 329 -1.36 5.06 -23.05
CA LYS A 329 -1.05 4.52 -24.40
C LYS A 329 -1.78 5.25 -25.51
N GLY A 330 -2.92 5.88 -25.20
CA GLY A 330 -3.65 6.69 -26.16
C GLY A 330 -2.87 7.91 -26.56
N THR A 331 -3.08 8.37 -27.78
CA THR A 331 -2.49 9.61 -28.29
C THR A 331 -3.55 10.43 -29.01
N PHE A 332 -3.48 11.74 -28.86
CA PHE A 332 -4.30 12.69 -29.58
C PHE A 332 -3.45 13.87 -30.01
N THR A 333 -3.56 14.25 -31.27
CA THR A 333 -2.93 15.45 -31.81
C THR A 333 -3.90 16.11 -32.80
N CYS A 334 -3.91 17.43 -32.85
CA CYS A 334 -4.61 18.21 -33.84
C CYS A 334 -3.81 19.51 -34.12
N ASP A 335 -4.26 20.31 -35.08
CA ASP A 335 -3.67 21.60 -35.44
C ASP A 335 -3.83 22.68 -34.37
N ASP A 336 -4.78 22.53 -33.45
CA ASP A 336 -4.90 23.40 -32.28
C ASP A 336 -4.16 22.81 -31.06
N ALA A 337 -3.09 23.48 -30.65
CA ALA A 337 -2.27 23.09 -29.51
C ALA A 337 -3.05 23.04 -28.19
N PHE A 338 -4.11 23.83 -28.04
CA PHE A 338 -4.96 23.84 -26.84
C PHE A 338 -5.62 22.46 -26.61
N PHE A 339 -6.23 21.87 -27.66
CA PHE A 339 -6.89 20.57 -27.51
C PHE A 339 -5.89 19.44 -27.33
N THR A 340 -4.70 19.51 -27.95
CA THR A 340 -3.62 18.56 -27.70
C THR A 340 -3.16 18.57 -26.24
N GLU A 341 -2.99 19.75 -25.66
CA GLU A 341 -2.61 19.91 -24.24
C GLU A 341 -3.77 19.52 -23.31
N LEU A 342 -5.00 19.88 -23.63
CA LEU A 342 -6.19 19.49 -22.87
C LEU A 342 -6.29 17.96 -22.74
N TRP A 343 -6.09 17.24 -23.85
CA TRP A 343 -6.11 15.78 -23.86
C TRP A 343 -5.05 15.19 -22.92
N LYS A 344 -3.81 15.70 -22.99
CA LYS A 344 -2.71 15.24 -22.10
C LYS A 344 -3.04 15.44 -20.62
N ARG A 345 -3.61 16.60 -20.28
CA ARG A 345 -4.02 16.91 -18.90
C ARG A 345 -5.18 16.04 -18.45
N SER A 346 -6.17 15.79 -19.32
CA SER A 346 -7.30 14.91 -19.01
C SER A 346 -6.85 13.48 -18.76
N ALA A 347 -6.01 12.92 -19.64
CA ALA A 347 -5.45 11.57 -19.45
C ALA A 347 -4.62 11.46 -18.15
N ARG A 348 -3.86 12.51 -17.80
CA ARG A 348 -3.12 12.55 -16.53
C ARG A 348 -4.05 12.66 -15.33
N THR A 349 -5.11 13.47 -15.41
CA THR A 349 -6.11 13.59 -14.34
C THR A 349 -6.79 12.26 -14.09
N LEU A 350 -7.21 11.56 -15.13
CA LEU A 350 -7.76 10.22 -15.02
C LEU A 350 -6.77 9.27 -14.30
N TYR A 351 -5.50 9.27 -14.69
CA TYR A 351 -4.49 8.40 -14.07
C TYR A 351 -4.30 8.71 -12.57
N ILE A 352 -4.35 9.99 -12.15
CA ILE A 352 -4.21 10.39 -10.76
C ILE A 352 -5.41 9.96 -9.90
N THR A 353 -6.59 9.82 -10.52
CA THR A 353 -7.81 9.33 -9.86
C THR A 353 -7.94 7.80 -9.90
N MET A 354 -6.84 7.09 -10.14
CA MET A 354 -6.80 5.63 -10.15
C MET A 354 -5.84 5.10 -9.10
N ARG A 355 -6.28 4.19 -8.26
CA ARG A 355 -5.45 3.39 -7.36
C ARG A 355 -6.17 2.11 -6.96
N ASP A 356 -6.73 2.04 -5.74
CA ASP A 356 -7.55 0.90 -5.30
C ASP A 356 -8.88 0.80 -6.07
N ASN A 357 -9.34 1.89 -6.64
CA ASN A 357 -10.55 2.08 -7.43
C ASN A 357 -10.38 3.30 -8.33
N TYR A 358 -11.33 3.53 -9.22
CA TYR A 358 -11.53 4.87 -9.78
C TYR A 358 -12.03 5.78 -8.67
N MET A 359 -11.50 7.00 -8.58
CA MET A 359 -11.76 7.93 -7.48
C MET A 359 -12.27 9.26 -8.01
N ASP A 360 -13.33 9.77 -7.43
CA ASP A 360 -13.84 11.12 -7.68
C ASP A 360 -12.76 12.20 -7.50
N CYS A 361 -11.87 11.98 -6.56
CA CYS A 361 -10.75 12.86 -6.29
C CYS A 361 -9.63 12.12 -5.52
N PRO A 362 -8.34 12.47 -5.73
CA PRO A 362 -7.24 11.82 -5.04
C PRO A 362 -6.96 12.41 -3.64
N ASP A 363 -7.57 13.54 -3.29
CA ASP A 363 -7.18 14.36 -2.14
C ASP A 363 -8.14 14.28 -0.96
N ARG A 364 -9.45 14.20 -1.20
CA ARG A 364 -10.48 14.43 -0.18
C ARG A 364 -11.18 13.16 0.28
N GLU A 365 -11.79 12.42 -0.67
CA GLU A 365 -12.66 11.26 -0.37
C GLU A 365 -12.02 9.96 -0.84
N ARG A 366 -11.36 9.99 -1.99
CA ARG A 366 -10.81 8.81 -2.68
C ARG A 366 -11.89 7.75 -2.91
N ALA A 367 -13.10 8.20 -3.24
CA ALA A 367 -14.29 7.37 -3.28
C ALA A 367 -14.69 7.00 -4.72
N GLN A 368 -15.30 5.85 -4.85
CA GLN A 368 -15.84 5.38 -6.12
C GLN A 368 -17.30 5.78 -6.24
N TRP A 369 -17.56 6.92 -6.88
CA TRP A 369 -18.90 7.36 -7.20
C TRP A 369 -19.30 6.90 -8.59
N TRP A 370 -20.47 6.29 -8.73
CA TRP A 370 -20.90 5.73 -10.02
C TRP A 370 -21.03 6.77 -11.14
N GLY A 371 -21.42 8.00 -10.81
CA GLY A 371 -21.50 9.10 -11.77
C GLY A 371 -20.12 9.45 -12.36
N ASP A 372 -19.09 9.45 -11.54
CA ASP A 372 -17.71 9.74 -11.94
C ASP A 372 -17.12 8.55 -12.69
N VAL A 373 -17.27 7.34 -12.14
CA VAL A 373 -16.69 6.10 -12.70
C VAL A 373 -17.15 5.79 -14.11
N VAL A 374 -18.41 6.09 -14.45
CA VAL A 374 -18.93 5.89 -15.82
C VAL A 374 -18.12 6.70 -16.83
N ASN A 375 -17.76 7.95 -16.50
CA ASN A 375 -16.95 8.80 -17.34
C ASN A 375 -15.48 8.35 -17.35
N GLU A 376 -14.89 8.11 -16.17
CA GLU A 376 -13.51 7.66 -16.02
C GLU A 376 -13.24 6.36 -16.78
N LEU A 377 -14.16 5.40 -16.69
CA LEU A 377 -14.07 4.13 -17.41
C LEU A 377 -14.15 4.35 -18.93
N GLY A 378 -15.06 5.22 -19.39
CA GLY A 378 -15.18 5.58 -20.81
C GLY A 378 -13.90 6.21 -21.34
N GLU A 379 -13.31 7.15 -20.61
CA GLU A 379 -12.05 7.81 -20.96
C GLU A 379 -10.87 6.85 -20.95
N ALA A 380 -10.83 5.88 -20.03
CA ALA A 380 -9.77 4.88 -19.93
C ALA A 380 -9.62 4.04 -21.20
N PHE A 381 -10.71 3.77 -21.94
CA PHE A 381 -10.67 3.05 -23.22
C PHE A 381 -9.86 3.76 -24.30
N TYR A 382 -9.78 5.09 -24.25
CA TYR A 382 -9.09 5.90 -25.24
C TYR A 382 -7.69 6.31 -24.82
N SER A 383 -7.43 6.35 -23.53
CA SER A 383 -6.22 6.97 -22.98
C SER A 383 -5.24 5.98 -22.35
N LEU A 384 -5.72 4.85 -21.82
CA LEU A 384 -4.90 3.93 -21.01
C LEU A 384 -4.79 2.54 -21.67
N ASP A 385 -3.86 1.74 -21.16
CA ASP A 385 -3.73 0.33 -21.55
C ASP A 385 -4.83 -0.55 -20.92
N GLN A 386 -4.84 -1.83 -21.30
CA GLN A 386 -5.84 -2.80 -20.85
C GLN A 386 -5.89 -3.01 -19.33
N ASN A 387 -4.81 -2.70 -18.60
CA ASN A 387 -4.79 -2.85 -17.14
C ASN A 387 -5.79 -1.92 -16.45
N ALA A 388 -6.07 -0.75 -17.05
CA ALA A 388 -7.04 0.19 -16.51
C ALA A 388 -8.43 -0.45 -16.33
N HIS A 389 -8.83 -1.33 -17.25
CA HIS A 389 -10.14 -2.00 -17.21
C HIS A 389 -10.26 -3.05 -16.10
N LEU A 390 -9.15 -3.51 -15.53
CA LEU A 390 -9.18 -4.45 -14.42
C LEU A 390 -9.79 -3.83 -13.16
N LEU A 391 -9.72 -2.49 -13.00
CA LEU A 391 -10.39 -1.80 -11.89
C LEU A 391 -11.91 -2.01 -11.85
N THR A 392 -12.53 -2.30 -12.98
CA THR A 392 -13.97 -2.60 -13.04
C THR A 392 -14.34 -3.94 -12.39
N ARG A 393 -13.35 -4.81 -12.15
CA ARG A 393 -13.53 -6.11 -11.49
C ARG A 393 -13.52 -6.00 -9.97
N LYS A 394 -13.17 -4.85 -9.45
CA LYS A 394 -13.18 -4.54 -8.04
C LYS A 394 -14.50 -3.87 -7.64
#